data_506db6aec49fa6171bd12f10922e11ed
#
_entry.id   506db6aec49fa6171bd12f10922e11ed
#
_cell.length_a   1.000
_cell.length_b   1.000
_cell.length_c   1.000
_cell.angle_alpha   90.00
_cell.angle_beta   90.00
_cell.angle_gamma   90.00
#
_symmetry.space_group_name_H-M   'P 1'
#
loop_
_entity.id
_entity.type
_entity.pdbx_description
1 polymer ?
#
loop_
_entity_poly.entity_id
_entity_poly.type
_entity_poly.pdbx_seq_one_letter_code
_entity_poly.pdbx_strand_id
1 'polypeptide(L)'
;MSVMGVSRADERRVELEGMLNVRDLGGMPAADGRVVKRGQVLRMDSPQFLTEQAAQQLLEQGLRTVLDLRYETEAEEQGIGFLNNDQIRHVNIPIRSSANQTAPGLREQVEAAAGRPIEEVVAEYYQGYFTTAKGMNITNSVREMANADSLPLVVHCAAGKDRTGCVVAAALSAIGVSDEVIADDYAASAEAVPAIIARLHQGGAYADIDQSTVDMQITRAGTMINVLTWLHAEHGGAREFLRARGMSDAELAALESLLLTDSQ
;
A
#
# COMPACT_ATOMS: atom_id res chain seq x y z
N MET A 1 10.79 29.29 15.39
CA MET A 1 9.70 28.37 15.05
C MET A 1 10.36 27.09 14.57
N SER A 2 10.40 26.07 15.43
CA SER A 2 10.99 24.76 15.09
C SER A 2 10.06 24.09 14.10
N VAL A 3 10.55 23.80 12.90
CA VAL A 3 9.85 22.95 11.94
C VAL A 3 9.80 21.56 12.59
N MET A 4 8.63 21.12 13.03
CA MET A 4 8.41 19.73 13.45
C MET A 4 8.90 18.86 12.30
N GLY A 5 9.95 18.06 12.54
CA GLY A 5 10.58 17.25 11.52
C GLY A 5 9.58 16.25 10.96
N VAL A 6 9.24 16.40 9.70
CA VAL A 6 8.51 15.36 8.94
C VAL A 6 9.38 14.11 8.99
N SER A 7 8.86 13.03 9.58
CA SER A 7 9.56 11.72 9.55
C SER A 7 9.73 11.32 8.10
N ARG A 8 10.96 11.39 7.59
CA ARG A 8 11.28 11.03 6.21
C ARG A 8 11.00 9.56 6.00
N ALA A 9 10.62 9.19 4.78
CA ALA A 9 10.37 7.79 4.43
C ALA A 9 11.57 6.87 4.76
N ASP A 10 12.79 7.40 4.62
CA ASP A 10 14.04 6.70 4.97
C ASP A 10 14.13 6.35 6.46
N GLU A 11 13.64 7.21 7.36
CA GLU A 11 13.64 6.98 8.81
C GLU A 11 12.63 5.89 9.24
N ARG A 12 11.74 5.50 8.31
CA ARG A 12 10.72 4.48 8.51
C ARG A 12 11.03 3.17 7.80
N ARG A 13 12.16 3.12 7.08
CA ARG A 13 12.63 1.93 6.41
C ARG A 13 12.92 0.83 7.44
N VAL A 14 12.48 -0.38 7.15
CA VAL A 14 12.74 -1.57 7.95
C VAL A 14 13.56 -2.54 7.11
N GLU A 15 14.74 -2.89 7.61
CA GLU A 15 15.59 -3.87 6.95
C GLU A 15 15.17 -5.28 7.35
N LEU A 16 14.68 -6.04 6.37
CA LEU A 16 14.34 -7.46 6.51
C LEU A 16 15.02 -8.21 5.38
N GLU A 17 15.80 -9.22 5.74
CA GLU A 17 16.54 -9.99 4.75
C GLU A 17 15.59 -10.67 3.74
N GLY A 18 15.92 -10.53 2.46
CA GLY A 18 15.09 -10.99 1.35
C GLY A 18 14.10 -9.92 0.83
N MET A 19 13.88 -8.82 1.54
CA MET A 19 12.93 -7.78 1.16
C MET A 19 13.60 -6.55 0.58
N LEU A 20 12.86 -5.79 -0.24
CA LEU A 20 13.39 -4.62 -0.96
C LEU A 20 12.65 -3.32 -0.64
N ASN A 21 11.37 -3.40 -0.24
CA ASN A 21 10.49 -2.23 -0.14
C ASN A 21 9.68 -2.23 1.16
N VAL A 22 10.36 -2.38 2.31
CA VAL A 22 9.69 -2.45 3.62
C VAL A 22 9.75 -1.12 4.35
N ARG A 23 8.60 -0.65 4.85
CA ARG A 23 8.49 0.52 5.72
C ARG A 23 7.43 0.35 6.78
N ASP A 24 7.70 0.89 7.98
CA ASP A 24 6.70 1.14 9.01
C ASP A 24 5.93 2.43 8.65
N LEU A 25 4.61 2.41 8.76
CA LEU A 25 3.79 3.62 8.58
C LEU A 25 3.86 4.55 9.80
N GLY A 26 4.40 4.09 10.91
CA GLY A 26 4.53 4.85 12.14
C GLY A 26 5.44 6.08 12.03
N GLY A 27 5.13 7.12 12.81
CA GLY A 27 5.86 8.37 12.84
C GLY A 27 5.38 9.42 11.83
N MET A 28 4.41 9.12 10.97
CA MET A 28 3.80 10.11 10.08
C MET A 28 2.92 11.06 10.89
N PRO A 29 3.05 12.40 10.71
CA PRO A 29 2.22 13.38 11.41
C PRO A 29 0.78 13.38 10.85
N ALA A 30 -0.20 13.48 11.76
CA ALA A 30 -1.59 13.76 11.43
C ALA A 30 -1.90 15.26 11.67
N ALA A 31 -2.96 15.78 11.03
CA ALA A 31 -3.31 17.19 11.03
C ALA A 31 -3.65 17.75 12.44
N ASP A 32 -4.10 16.90 13.35
CA ASP A 32 -4.47 17.26 14.72
C ASP A 32 -3.28 17.24 15.72
N GLY A 33 -2.06 17.04 15.22
CA GLY A 33 -0.84 17.01 16.02
C GLY A 33 -0.49 15.62 16.58
N ARG A 34 -1.33 14.61 16.36
CA ARG A 34 -0.99 13.21 16.65
C ARG A 34 -0.05 12.65 15.59
N VAL A 35 0.48 11.47 15.85
CA VAL A 35 1.34 10.74 14.90
C VAL A 35 0.85 9.30 14.73
N VAL A 36 1.13 8.70 13.57
CA VAL A 36 0.85 7.29 13.34
C VAL A 36 1.72 6.44 14.28
N LYS A 37 1.09 5.49 14.98
CA LYS A 37 1.79 4.57 15.90
C LYS A 37 2.76 3.69 15.14
N ARG A 38 3.98 3.54 15.67
CA ARG A 38 4.98 2.61 15.14
C ARG A 38 4.59 1.16 15.41
N GLY A 39 5.04 0.29 14.50
CA GLY A 39 4.89 -1.16 14.66
C GLY A 39 3.46 -1.69 14.49
N GLN A 40 2.50 -0.88 14.06
CA GLN A 40 1.13 -1.35 13.85
C GLN A 40 0.87 -1.82 12.41
N VAL A 41 1.36 -1.05 11.45
CA VAL A 41 1.19 -1.37 10.03
C VAL A 41 2.51 -1.21 9.30
N LEU A 42 3.01 -2.30 8.74
CA LEU A 42 4.15 -2.32 7.82
C LEU A 42 3.63 -2.49 6.40
N ARG A 43 4.20 -1.77 5.45
CA ARG A 43 4.03 -2.04 4.02
C ARG A 43 5.27 -2.70 3.46
N MET A 44 5.11 -3.63 2.49
CA MET A 44 6.25 -4.32 1.89
C MET A 44 5.94 -4.86 0.48
N ASP A 45 6.98 -5.32 -0.20
CA ASP A 45 6.88 -6.19 -1.38
C ASP A 45 6.45 -7.61 -0.94
N SER A 46 6.36 -8.54 -1.88
CA SER A 46 5.81 -9.88 -1.61
C SER A 46 6.66 -10.66 -0.59
N PRO A 47 6.08 -11.12 0.54
CA PRO A 47 6.80 -11.76 1.63
C PRO A 47 7.33 -13.17 1.30
N GLN A 48 7.03 -13.73 0.13
CA GLN A 48 7.58 -15.00 -0.33
C GLN A 48 9.13 -15.02 -0.37
N PHE A 49 9.75 -13.85 -0.40
CA PHE A 49 11.20 -13.69 -0.45
C PHE A 49 11.85 -13.48 0.92
N LEU A 50 11.07 -13.36 2.00
CA LEU A 50 11.60 -13.29 3.35
C LEU A 50 12.43 -14.53 3.66
N THR A 51 13.59 -14.32 4.31
CA THR A 51 14.30 -15.45 4.93
C THR A 51 13.54 -15.93 6.18
N GLU A 52 13.79 -17.14 6.61
CA GLU A 52 13.21 -17.70 7.85
C GLU A 52 13.53 -16.82 9.07
N GLN A 53 14.77 -16.32 9.15
CA GLN A 53 15.18 -15.42 10.23
C GLN A 53 14.40 -14.10 10.22
N ALA A 54 14.20 -13.49 9.05
CA ALA A 54 13.44 -12.25 8.93
C ALA A 54 11.95 -12.46 9.25
N ALA A 55 11.37 -13.60 8.86
CA ALA A 55 10.01 -13.97 9.25
C ALA A 55 9.88 -14.13 10.77
N GLN A 56 10.85 -14.80 11.40
CA GLN A 56 10.90 -14.97 12.85
C GLN A 56 10.99 -13.62 13.59
N GLN A 57 11.77 -12.66 13.07
CA GLN A 57 11.84 -11.30 13.64
C GLN A 57 10.48 -10.62 13.65
N LEU A 58 9.70 -10.75 12.58
CA LEU A 58 8.34 -10.18 12.52
C LEU A 58 7.39 -10.86 13.52
N LEU A 59 7.48 -12.18 13.69
CA LEU A 59 6.70 -12.92 14.68
C LEU A 59 7.04 -12.48 16.11
N GLU A 60 8.32 -12.29 16.42
CA GLU A 60 8.78 -11.80 17.74
C GLU A 60 8.33 -10.37 18.02
N GLN A 61 8.15 -9.54 16.98
CA GLN A 61 7.55 -8.22 17.07
C GLN A 61 6.02 -8.26 17.19
N GLY A 62 5.42 -9.45 17.21
CA GLY A 62 4.00 -9.66 17.44
C GLY A 62 3.14 -9.56 16.17
N LEU A 63 3.73 -9.72 14.98
CA LEU A 63 2.95 -9.75 13.72
C LEU A 63 1.82 -10.77 13.83
N ARG A 64 0.61 -10.38 13.44
CA ARG A 64 -0.59 -11.23 13.51
C ARG A 64 -1.21 -11.49 12.13
N THR A 65 -1.13 -10.51 11.23
CA THR A 65 -1.85 -10.61 9.96
C THR A 65 -0.95 -10.24 8.78
N VAL A 66 -1.05 -11.02 7.72
CA VAL A 66 -0.55 -10.67 6.39
C VAL A 66 -1.76 -10.33 5.52
N LEU A 67 -1.91 -9.04 5.18
CA LEU A 67 -2.93 -8.53 4.28
C LEU A 67 -2.39 -8.51 2.85
N ASP A 68 -2.82 -9.48 2.07
CA ASP A 68 -2.36 -9.73 0.70
C ASP A 68 -3.33 -9.13 -0.31
N LEU A 69 -2.85 -8.15 -1.10
CA LEU A 69 -3.63 -7.43 -2.10
C LEU A 69 -3.46 -7.97 -3.52
N ARG A 70 -2.74 -9.08 -3.66
CA ARG A 70 -2.50 -9.73 -4.96
C ARG A 70 -3.76 -10.40 -5.49
N TYR A 71 -3.78 -10.70 -6.77
CA TYR A 71 -4.80 -11.57 -7.33
C TYR A 71 -4.83 -12.91 -6.60
N GLU A 72 -5.96 -13.56 -6.60
CA GLU A 72 -6.14 -14.88 -6.01
C GLU A 72 -5.10 -15.87 -6.59
N THR A 73 -4.91 -15.87 -7.91
CA THR A 73 -3.94 -16.73 -8.59
C THR A 73 -2.49 -16.40 -8.21
N GLU A 74 -2.12 -15.09 -8.08
CA GLU A 74 -0.79 -14.70 -7.61
C GLU A 74 -0.55 -15.18 -6.17
N ALA A 75 -1.56 -15.06 -5.30
CA ALA A 75 -1.47 -15.45 -3.90
C ALA A 75 -1.36 -16.97 -3.72
N GLU A 76 -2.13 -17.76 -4.51
CA GLU A 76 -2.11 -19.21 -4.50
C GLU A 76 -0.78 -19.78 -5.04
N GLU A 77 -0.29 -19.25 -6.15
CA GLU A 77 0.92 -19.75 -6.82
C GLU A 77 2.21 -19.39 -6.05
N GLN A 78 2.26 -18.20 -5.47
CA GLN A 78 3.48 -17.67 -4.86
C GLN A 78 3.51 -17.82 -3.34
N GLY A 79 2.35 -17.90 -2.68
CA GLY A 79 2.24 -17.99 -1.24
C GLY A 79 2.81 -16.76 -0.51
N ILE A 80 3.02 -16.90 0.80
CA ILE A 80 3.60 -15.89 1.69
C ILE A 80 4.89 -16.36 2.38
N GLY A 81 5.53 -17.38 1.82
CA GLY A 81 6.81 -17.89 2.30
C GLY A 81 6.76 -18.37 3.76
N PHE A 82 7.78 -18.05 4.55
CA PHE A 82 7.90 -18.44 5.95
C PHE A 82 6.86 -17.81 6.89
N LEU A 83 6.04 -16.86 6.40
CA LEU A 83 4.88 -16.36 7.16
C LEU A 83 3.65 -17.27 7.05
N ASN A 84 3.71 -18.33 6.23
CA ASN A 84 2.63 -19.32 6.12
C ASN A 84 2.71 -20.32 7.28
N ASN A 85 2.20 -19.93 8.43
CA ASN A 85 2.20 -20.74 9.66
C ASN A 85 0.96 -20.44 10.51
N ASP A 86 0.69 -21.27 11.53
CA ASP A 86 -0.53 -21.21 12.36
C ASP A 86 -0.63 -19.94 13.23
N GLN A 87 0.44 -19.17 13.38
CA GLN A 87 0.45 -17.93 14.17
C GLN A 87 -0.01 -16.72 13.35
N ILE A 88 -0.01 -16.82 12.02
CA ILE A 88 -0.32 -15.74 11.09
C ILE A 88 -1.67 -15.95 10.44
N ARG A 89 -2.52 -14.94 10.53
CA ARG A 89 -3.75 -14.86 9.75
C ARG A 89 -3.42 -14.28 8.36
N HIS A 90 -3.44 -15.12 7.33
CA HIS A 90 -3.34 -14.68 5.94
C HIS A 90 -4.70 -14.27 5.41
N VAL A 91 -4.84 -13.01 5.01
CA VAL A 91 -6.07 -12.42 4.48
C VAL A 91 -5.81 -11.91 3.08
N ASN A 92 -6.35 -12.61 2.08
CA ASN A 92 -6.25 -12.16 0.69
C ASN A 92 -7.48 -11.32 0.32
N ILE A 93 -7.25 -10.04 0.01
CA ILE A 93 -8.24 -9.08 -0.48
C ILE A 93 -7.71 -8.46 -1.77
N PRO A 94 -7.97 -9.09 -2.93
CA PRO A 94 -7.38 -8.66 -4.20
C PRO A 94 -7.93 -7.32 -4.67
N ILE A 95 -7.08 -6.32 -4.81
CA ILE A 95 -7.47 -4.98 -5.29
C ILE A 95 -7.87 -5.00 -6.77
N ARG A 96 -7.35 -5.95 -7.55
CA ARG A 96 -7.88 -6.32 -8.88
C ARG A 96 -8.15 -7.81 -8.87
N SER A 97 -9.18 -8.26 -9.58
CA SER A 97 -9.47 -9.67 -9.77
C SER A 97 -8.95 -10.15 -11.12
N SER A 98 -8.43 -11.37 -11.17
CA SER A 98 -8.04 -12.05 -12.40
C SER A 98 -9.20 -12.20 -13.38
N ALA A 99 -10.44 -12.30 -12.89
CA ALA A 99 -11.65 -12.39 -13.70
C ALA A 99 -11.96 -11.11 -14.51
N ASN A 100 -11.32 -9.98 -14.22
CA ASN A 100 -11.55 -8.68 -14.87
C ASN A 100 -10.33 -8.20 -15.70
N GLN A 101 -9.54 -9.10 -16.26
CA GLN A 101 -8.35 -8.76 -17.06
C GLN A 101 -8.65 -8.14 -18.45
N THR A 102 -9.92 -7.92 -18.78
CA THR A 102 -10.32 -7.30 -20.07
C THR A 102 -10.08 -5.78 -20.13
N ALA A 103 -9.85 -5.12 -18.98
CA ALA A 103 -9.49 -3.71 -18.97
C ALA A 103 -8.01 -3.53 -19.35
N PRO A 104 -7.67 -2.48 -20.15
CA PRO A 104 -6.29 -2.21 -20.53
C PRO A 104 -5.33 -2.18 -19.33
N GLY A 105 -4.17 -2.80 -19.47
CA GLY A 105 -3.11 -2.72 -18.47
C GLY A 105 -2.51 -1.31 -18.37
N LEU A 106 -1.68 -1.06 -17.36
CA LEU A 106 -1.01 0.24 -17.20
C LEU A 106 -0.19 0.61 -18.45
N ARG A 107 0.54 -0.35 -19.01
CA ARG A 107 1.35 -0.14 -20.22
C ARG A 107 0.50 0.35 -21.40
N GLU A 108 -0.58 -0.34 -21.69
CA GLU A 108 -1.49 0.01 -22.79
C GLU A 108 -2.10 1.40 -22.61
N GLN A 109 -2.45 1.77 -21.35
CA GLN A 109 -2.98 3.10 -21.06
C GLN A 109 -1.93 4.19 -21.24
N VAL A 110 -0.69 3.96 -20.80
CA VAL A 110 0.42 4.91 -20.98
C VAL A 110 0.77 5.08 -22.46
N GLU A 111 0.83 4.00 -23.23
CA GLU A 111 1.06 4.04 -24.67
C GLU A 111 -0.05 4.80 -25.40
N ALA A 112 -1.32 4.57 -25.04
CA ALA A 112 -2.48 5.26 -25.63
C ALA A 112 -2.55 6.75 -25.26
N ALA A 113 -1.98 7.14 -24.12
CA ALA A 113 -1.99 8.50 -23.60
C ALA A 113 -0.70 9.28 -23.96
N ALA A 114 -0.06 8.95 -25.08
CA ALA A 114 1.18 9.56 -25.52
C ALA A 114 1.14 11.09 -25.45
N GLY A 115 2.14 11.72 -24.79
CA GLY A 115 2.27 13.16 -24.61
C GLY A 115 1.60 13.75 -23.39
N ARG A 116 0.86 12.96 -22.59
CA ARG A 116 0.35 13.36 -21.28
C ARG A 116 1.39 13.12 -20.18
N PRO A 117 1.39 13.91 -19.08
CA PRO A 117 2.22 13.62 -17.91
C PRO A 117 1.92 12.21 -17.38
N ILE A 118 2.98 11.43 -17.16
CA ILE A 118 2.84 10.04 -16.73
C ILE A 118 2.15 9.93 -15.36
N GLU A 119 2.35 10.90 -14.49
CA GLU A 119 1.72 10.96 -13.17
C GLU A 119 0.19 11.02 -13.26
N GLU A 120 -0.36 11.72 -14.26
CA GLU A 120 -1.79 11.80 -14.49
C GLU A 120 -2.34 10.46 -14.98
N VAL A 121 -1.68 9.85 -15.98
CA VAL A 121 -2.12 8.59 -16.57
C VAL A 121 -2.08 7.45 -15.55
N VAL A 122 -1.01 7.37 -14.76
CA VAL A 122 -0.89 6.37 -13.68
C VAL A 122 -1.92 6.62 -12.58
N ALA A 123 -2.20 7.89 -12.24
CA ALA A 123 -3.24 8.21 -11.28
C ALA A 123 -4.64 7.79 -11.77
N GLU A 124 -4.98 8.03 -13.03
CA GLU A 124 -6.24 7.55 -13.64
C GLU A 124 -6.36 6.02 -13.58
N TYR A 125 -5.26 5.31 -13.85
CA TYR A 125 -5.21 3.86 -13.70
C TYR A 125 -5.51 3.43 -12.25
N TYR A 126 -4.96 4.16 -11.24
CA TYR A 126 -5.22 3.87 -9.81
C TYR A 126 -6.62 4.26 -9.37
N GLN A 127 -7.23 5.31 -9.93
CA GLN A 127 -8.64 5.64 -9.68
C GLN A 127 -9.56 4.44 -9.99
N GLY A 128 -9.17 3.62 -10.99
CA GLY A 128 -9.83 2.36 -11.27
C GLY A 128 -9.84 1.36 -10.11
N TYR A 129 -8.95 1.47 -9.12
CA TYR A 129 -8.99 0.64 -7.91
C TYR A 129 -10.08 1.08 -6.91
N PHE A 130 -10.45 2.35 -6.94
CA PHE A 130 -11.46 2.95 -6.08
C PHE A 130 -12.86 2.89 -6.68
N THR A 131 -12.98 2.73 -8.01
CA THR A 131 -14.26 2.68 -8.69
C THR A 131 -14.83 1.26 -8.74
N THR A 132 -16.16 1.12 -8.83
CA THR A 132 -16.89 -0.16 -8.97
C THR A 132 -16.76 -1.08 -7.73
N ALA A 133 -17.01 -2.38 -7.91
CA ALA A 133 -16.86 -3.40 -6.88
C ALA A 133 -15.44 -3.45 -6.25
N LYS A 134 -14.43 -2.94 -6.96
CA LYS A 134 -13.03 -2.88 -6.49
C LYS A 134 -12.84 -1.90 -5.34
N GLY A 135 -13.61 -0.82 -5.28
CA GLY A 135 -13.58 0.12 -4.16
C GLY A 135 -14.01 -0.51 -2.83
N MET A 136 -14.82 -1.58 -2.87
CA MET A 136 -15.13 -2.38 -1.68
C MET A 136 -13.90 -3.08 -1.13
N ASN A 137 -12.97 -3.54 -1.98
CA ASN A 137 -11.76 -4.22 -1.52
C ASN A 137 -10.75 -3.25 -0.90
N ILE A 138 -10.66 -1.99 -1.38
CA ILE A 138 -9.95 -0.92 -0.66
C ILE A 138 -10.55 -0.75 0.74
N THR A 139 -11.88 -0.61 0.84
CA THR A 139 -12.58 -0.43 2.12
C THR A 139 -12.39 -1.62 3.04
N ASN A 140 -12.50 -2.85 2.53
CA ASN A 140 -12.28 -4.07 3.32
C ASN A 140 -10.83 -4.17 3.81
N SER A 141 -9.86 -3.76 3.00
CA SER A 141 -8.44 -3.72 3.41
C SER A 141 -8.20 -2.69 4.52
N VAL A 142 -8.83 -1.52 4.44
CA VAL A 142 -8.76 -0.51 5.52
C VAL A 142 -9.49 -0.99 6.77
N ARG A 143 -10.58 -1.75 6.63
CA ARG A 143 -11.30 -2.36 7.76
C ARG A 143 -10.42 -3.35 8.54
N GLU A 144 -9.53 -4.09 7.87
CA GLU A 144 -8.53 -4.92 8.57
C GLU A 144 -7.58 -4.07 9.43
N MET A 145 -7.20 -2.87 8.99
CA MET A 145 -6.38 -1.94 9.78
C MET A 145 -7.16 -1.30 10.95
N ALA A 146 -8.50 -1.32 10.90
CA ALA A 146 -9.39 -0.86 11.96
C ALA A 146 -9.77 -1.98 12.95
N ASN A 147 -9.23 -3.19 12.79
CA ASN A 147 -9.49 -4.33 13.65
C ASN A 147 -8.30 -4.59 14.57
N ALA A 148 -8.51 -4.44 15.89
CA ALA A 148 -7.45 -4.66 16.89
C ALA A 148 -6.87 -6.08 16.86
N ASP A 149 -7.67 -7.09 16.49
CA ASP A 149 -7.22 -8.48 16.41
C ASP A 149 -6.32 -8.72 15.19
N SER A 150 -6.37 -7.83 14.19
CA SER A 150 -5.54 -7.90 12.99
C SER A 150 -4.15 -7.28 13.20
N LEU A 151 -4.00 -6.38 14.16
CA LEU A 151 -2.76 -5.63 14.38
C LEU A 151 -1.81 -6.32 15.39
N PRO A 152 -0.50 -6.20 15.20
CA PRO A 152 0.21 -5.61 14.05
C PRO A 152 0.02 -6.38 12.75
N LEU A 153 -0.04 -5.66 11.62
CA LEU A 153 -0.18 -6.30 10.31
C LEU A 153 0.86 -5.82 9.29
N VAL A 154 1.10 -6.68 8.32
CA VAL A 154 1.81 -6.36 7.09
C VAL A 154 0.80 -6.23 5.95
N VAL A 155 0.86 -5.15 5.16
CA VAL A 155 0.11 -5.00 3.92
C VAL A 155 1.05 -5.04 2.72
N HIS A 156 0.73 -5.89 1.74
CA HIS A 156 1.57 -6.07 0.57
C HIS A 156 0.79 -6.35 -0.72
N CYS A 157 1.48 -6.21 -1.84
CA CYS A 157 1.12 -6.79 -3.13
C CYS A 157 2.37 -7.45 -3.72
N ALA A 158 2.56 -7.51 -5.03
CA ALA A 158 3.79 -8.05 -5.60
C ALA A 158 5.01 -7.16 -5.31
N ALA A 159 4.91 -5.86 -5.62
CA ALA A 159 6.00 -4.88 -5.45
C ALA A 159 5.86 -4.00 -4.19
N GLY A 160 4.74 -4.07 -3.47
CA GLY A 160 4.46 -3.19 -2.34
C GLY A 160 4.28 -1.71 -2.71
N LYS A 161 4.01 -1.40 -3.98
CA LYS A 161 3.94 -0.01 -4.46
C LYS A 161 2.52 0.43 -4.87
N ASP A 162 1.91 -0.15 -5.91
CA ASP A 162 0.68 0.35 -6.54
C ASP A 162 -0.58 0.04 -5.70
N ARG A 163 -1.00 -1.23 -5.64
CA ARG A 163 -2.17 -1.68 -4.86
C ARG A 163 -1.98 -1.34 -3.38
N THR A 164 -0.79 -1.60 -2.86
CA THR A 164 -0.39 -1.27 -1.48
C THR A 164 -0.43 0.24 -1.25
N GLY A 165 0.11 1.03 -2.16
CA GLY A 165 0.10 2.49 -2.06
C GLY A 165 -1.31 3.07 -1.99
N CYS A 166 -2.25 2.57 -2.81
CA CYS A 166 -3.64 3.04 -2.81
C CYS A 166 -4.39 2.68 -1.51
N VAL A 167 -4.18 1.47 -0.97
CA VAL A 167 -4.79 1.07 0.32
C VAL A 167 -4.22 1.90 1.48
N VAL A 168 -2.89 2.04 1.52
CA VAL A 168 -2.19 2.85 2.53
C VAL A 168 -2.62 4.31 2.45
N ALA A 169 -2.72 4.88 1.24
CA ALA A 169 -3.18 6.26 1.05
C ALA A 169 -4.61 6.45 1.56
N ALA A 170 -5.52 5.53 1.26
CA ALA A 170 -6.89 5.60 1.77
C ALA A 170 -6.95 5.54 3.30
N ALA A 171 -6.17 4.65 3.94
CA ALA A 171 -6.13 4.54 5.39
C ALA A 171 -5.55 5.79 6.06
N LEU A 172 -4.38 6.26 5.59
CA LEU A 172 -3.67 7.41 6.17
C LEU A 172 -4.44 8.72 5.97
N SER A 173 -4.99 8.97 4.77
CA SER A 173 -5.82 10.13 4.49
C SER A 173 -7.09 10.14 5.36
N ALA A 174 -7.71 8.98 5.61
CA ALA A 174 -8.91 8.87 6.45
C ALA A 174 -8.66 9.21 7.92
N ILE A 175 -7.42 9.11 8.40
CA ILE A 175 -6.99 9.48 9.77
C ILE A 175 -6.26 10.82 9.83
N GLY A 176 -6.27 11.61 8.74
CA GLY A 176 -5.79 12.99 8.73
C GLY A 176 -4.28 13.17 8.50
N VAL A 177 -3.58 12.18 7.95
CA VAL A 177 -2.23 12.39 7.42
C VAL A 177 -2.33 13.22 6.14
N SER A 178 -1.44 14.22 5.95
CA SER A 178 -1.51 15.10 4.79
C SER A 178 -1.16 14.39 3.48
N ASP A 179 -1.70 14.89 2.38
CA ASP A 179 -1.50 14.33 1.05
C ASP A 179 -0.03 14.30 0.65
N GLU A 180 0.76 15.33 1.05
CA GLU A 180 2.19 15.41 0.77
C GLU A 180 2.96 14.30 1.49
N VAL A 181 2.66 14.04 2.77
CA VAL A 181 3.31 12.98 3.56
C VAL A 181 3.00 11.60 2.98
N ILE A 182 1.75 11.39 2.56
CA ILE A 182 1.31 10.15 1.91
C ILE A 182 2.02 9.96 0.55
N ALA A 183 2.11 11.04 -0.23
CA ALA A 183 2.76 11.03 -1.54
C ALA A 183 4.27 10.78 -1.44
N ASP A 184 4.93 11.34 -0.42
CA ASP A 184 6.36 11.10 -0.15
C ASP A 184 6.60 9.63 0.23
N ASP A 185 5.73 9.03 1.05
CA ASP A 185 5.82 7.61 1.36
C ASP A 185 5.64 6.74 0.12
N TYR A 186 4.66 7.05 -0.72
CA TYR A 186 4.46 6.33 -1.98
C TYR A 186 5.70 6.44 -2.90
N ALA A 187 6.24 7.66 -3.07
CA ALA A 187 7.39 7.94 -3.92
C ALA A 187 8.67 7.22 -3.46
N ALA A 188 8.83 6.98 -2.16
CA ALA A 188 9.99 6.27 -1.60
C ALA A 188 10.15 4.84 -2.13
N SER A 189 9.09 4.24 -2.70
CA SER A 189 9.20 2.94 -3.37
C SER A 189 10.05 2.97 -4.65
N ALA A 190 10.31 4.16 -5.23
CA ALA A 190 11.04 4.32 -6.48
C ALA A 190 12.44 3.68 -6.44
N GLU A 191 13.15 3.78 -5.33
CA GLU A 191 14.49 3.21 -5.15
C GLU A 191 14.52 1.69 -5.30
N ALA A 192 13.47 1.01 -4.82
CA ALA A 192 13.38 -0.44 -4.86
C ALA A 192 12.90 -0.99 -6.20
N VAL A 193 12.26 -0.17 -7.04
CA VAL A 193 11.61 -0.61 -8.29
C VAL A 193 12.55 -1.38 -9.22
N PRO A 194 13.78 -0.92 -9.53
CA PRO A 194 14.65 -1.67 -10.46
C PRO A 194 15.00 -3.07 -9.93
N ALA A 195 15.30 -3.20 -8.64
CA ALA A 195 15.65 -4.47 -8.03
C ALA A 195 14.42 -5.41 -7.94
N ILE A 196 13.24 -4.86 -7.65
CA ILE A 196 11.98 -5.63 -7.61
C ILE A 196 11.66 -6.17 -9.01
N ILE A 197 11.75 -5.35 -10.05
CA ILE A 197 11.49 -5.77 -11.44
C ILE A 197 12.46 -6.88 -11.83
N ALA A 198 13.76 -6.72 -11.55
CA ALA A 198 14.76 -7.75 -11.84
C ALA A 198 14.43 -9.08 -11.16
N ARG A 199 13.96 -9.04 -9.90
CA ARG A 199 13.55 -10.24 -9.14
C ARG A 199 12.30 -10.90 -9.73
N LEU A 200 11.30 -10.13 -10.09
CA LEU A 200 10.04 -10.63 -10.65
C LEU A 200 10.27 -11.30 -12.02
N HIS A 201 11.18 -10.74 -12.84
CA HIS A 201 11.59 -11.36 -14.09
C HIS A 201 12.27 -12.74 -13.89
N GLN A 202 13.14 -12.87 -12.90
CA GLN A 202 13.80 -14.14 -12.57
C GLN A 202 12.79 -15.23 -12.17
N GLY A 203 11.69 -14.84 -11.53
CA GLY A 203 10.60 -15.72 -11.16
C GLY A 203 9.62 -16.07 -12.30
N GLY A 204 9.85 -15.56 -13.52
CA GLY A 204 8.96 -15.77 -14.68
C GLY A 204 7.65 -14.96 -14.61
N ALA A 205 7.40 -14.24 -13.53
CA ALA A 205 6.27 -13.34 -13.39
C ALA A 205 6.61 -11.99 -14.07
N TYR A 206 5.60 -11.37 -14.69
CA TYR A 206 5.75 -10.05 -15.31
C TYR A 206 6.75 -10.03 -16.50
N ALA A 207 6.76 -11.06 -17.34
CA ALA A 207 7.62 -11.14 -18.53
C ALA A 207 7.47 -9.95 -19.49
N ASP A 208 6.34 -9.26 -19.43
CA ASP A 208 6.01 -8.09 -20.26
C ASP A 208 6.63 -6.76 -19.73
N ILE A 209 7.24 -6.76 -18.55
CA ILE A 209 7.93 -5.60 -18.02
C ILE A 209 9.41 -5.69 -18.43
N ASP A 210 9.76 -5.03 -19.51
CA ASP A 210 11.15 -4.90 -19.96
C ASP A 210 11.83 -3.64 -19.40
N GLN A 211 13.12 -3.49 -19.69
CA GLN A 211 13.90 -2.33 -19.24
C GLN A 211 13.33 -0.99 -19.77
N SER A 212 12.66 -0.99 -20.93
CA SER A 212 12.05 0.21 -21.50
C SER A 212 10.81 0.66 -20.74
N THR A 213 10.17 -0.25 -20.00
CA THR A 213 8.98 0.03 -19.19
C THR A 213 9.30 0.36 -17.73
N VAL A 214 10.58 0.22 -17.29
CA VAL A 214 10.98 0.53 -15.90
C VAL A 214 10.60 1.95 -15.51
N ASP A 215 10.80 2.95 -16.38
CA ASP A 215 10.48 4.34 -16.09
C ASP A 215 8.99 4.57 -15.81
N MET A 216 8.10 3.80 -16.48
CA MET A 216 6.66 3.80 -16.21
C MET A 216 6.31 3.21 -14.84
N GLN A 217 7.19 2.37 -14.30
CA GLN A 217 7.01 1.72 -13.01
C GLN A 217 7.54 2.53 -11.82
N ILE A 218 8.34 3.60 -12.09
CA ILE A 218 8.86 4.47 -11.03
C ILE A 218 7.71 5.20 -10.35
N THR A 219 7.67 5.11 -9.02
CA THR A 219 6.68 5.81 -8.20
C THR A 219 7.05 7.29 -8.07
N ARG A 220 6.10 8.19 -8.39
CA ARG A 220 6.28 9.64 -8.32
C ARG A 220 5.25 10.25 -7.38
N ALA A 221 5.66 11.17 -6.53
CA ALA A 221 4.77 11.84 -5.57
C ALA A 221 3.53 12.45 -6.26
N GLY A 222 3.73 13.07 -7.44
CA GLY A 222 2.64 13.66 -8.25
C GLY A 222 1.54 12.66 -8.60
N THR A 223 1.88 11.39 -8.82
CA THR A 223 0.87 10.34 -9.04
C THR A 223 -0.10 10.21 -7.85
N MET A 224 0.45 10.10 -6.64
CA MET A 224 -0.38 9.92 -5.44
C MET A 224 -1.12 11.20 -5.08
N ILE A 225 -0.52 12.37 -5.26
CA ILE A 225 -1.22 13.67 -5.14
C ILE A 225 -2.44 13.72 -6.07
N ASN A 226 -2.30 13.31 -7.33
CA ASN A 226 -3.41 13.29 -8.28
C ASN A 226 -4.54 12.33 -7.85
N VAL A 227 -4.20 11.16 -7.30
CA VAL A 227 -5.18 10.20 -6.75
C VAL A 227 -5.93 10.81 -5.56
N LEU A 228 -5.22 11.42 -4.61
CA LEU A 228 -5.82 12.03 -3.41
C LEU A 228 -6.66 13.26 -3.77
N THR A 229 -6.19 14.11 -4.68
CA THR A 229 -6.95 15.24 -5.23
C THR A 229 -8.26 14.77 -5.86
N TRP A 230 -8.21 13.70 -6.66
CA TRP A 230 -9.39 13.08 -7.22
C TRP A 230 -10.35 12.54 -6.14
N LEU A 231 -9.83 11.85 -5.11
CA LEU A 231 -10.65 11.37 -3.99
C LEU A 231 -11.35 12.52 -3.26
N HIS A 232 -10.66 13.65 -3.07
CA HIS A 232 -11.27 14.85 -2.47
C HIS A 232 -12.37 15.44 -3.37
N ALA A 233 -12.13 15.54 -4.66
CA ALA A 233 -13.07 16.15 -5.61
C ALA A 233 -14.33 15.30 -5.81
N GLU A 234 -14.18 13.97 -6.00
CA GLU A 234 -15.28 13.09 -6.36
C GLU A 234 -16.01 12.49 -5.17
N HIS A 235 -15.33 12.36 -4.02
CA HIS A 235 -15.88 11.64 -2.87
C HIS A 235 -15.84 12.43 -1.55
N GLY A 236 -15.31 13.65 -1.54
CA GLY A 236 -15.15 14.43 -0.32
C GLY A 236 -13.97 13.94 0.54
N GLY A 237 -13.06 13.15 -0.02
CA GLY A 237 -11.89 12.59 0.62
C GLY A 237 -12.01 11.12 0.98
N ALA A 238 -10.91 10.53 1.45
CA ALA A 238 -10.84 9.11 1.73
C ALA A 238 -11.81 8.65 2.84
N ARG A 239 -12.02 9.46 3.88
CA ARG A 239 -12.95 9.14 4.98
C ARG A 239 -14.39 9.01 4.48
N GLU A 240 -14.85 9.96 3.66
CA GLU A 240 -16.18 9.92 3.08
C GLU A 240 -16.32 8.80 2.04
N PHE A 241 -15.27 8.54 1.26
CA PHE A 241 -15.21 7.40 0.36
C PHE A 241 -15.43 6.06 1.11
N LEU A 242 -14.72 5.84 2.22
CA LEU A 242 -14.84 4.62 3.04
C LEU A 242 -16.24 4.50 3.66
N ARG A 243 -16.80 5.61 4.18
CA ARG A 243 -18.15 5.68 4.72
C ARG A 243 -19.20 5.32 3.67
N ALA A 244 -19.12 5.90 2.49
CA ALA A 244 -20.04 5.62 1.38
C ALA A 244 -20.01 4.15 0.92
N ARG A 245 -18.93 3.42 1.24
CA ARG A 245 -18.76 1.99 0.96
C ARG A 245 -18.99 1.09 2.18
N GLY A 246 -19.71 1.59 3.17
CA GLY A 246 -20.21 0.82 4.30
C GLY A 246 -19.23 0.65 5.46
N MET A 247 -18.16 1.47 5.53
CA MET A 247 -17.38 1.57 6.76
C MET A 247 -18.14 2.47 7.75
N SER A 248 -18.50 1.92 8.89
CA SER A 248 -19.26 2.63 9.91
C SER A 248 -18.41 3.69 10.62
N ASP A 249 -19.06 4.68 11.27
CA ASP A 249 -18.36 5.68 12.08
C ASP A 249 -17.59 5.04 13.24
N ALA A 250 -18.07 3.93 13.79
CA ALA A 250 -17.36 3.18 14.82
C ALA A 250 -16.07 2.55 14.29
N GLU A 251 -16.09 1.97 13.08
CA GLU A 251 -14.88 1.43 12.43
C GLU A 251 -13.89 2.53 12.06
N LEU A 252 -14.36 3.70 11.58
CA LEU A 252 -13.50 4.86 11.30
C LEU A 252 -12.87 5.41 12.58
N ALA A 253 -13.61 5.45 13.69
CA ALA A 253 -13.07 5.84 14.98
C ALA A 253 -12.09 4.79 15.54
N ALA A 254 -12.33 3.50 15.32
CA ALA A 254 -11.40 2.43 15.66
C ALA A 254 -10.09 2.54 14.86
N LEU A 255 -10.17 2.76 13.54
CA LEU A 255 -8.98 3.01 12.69
C LEU A 255 -8.11 4.13 13.29
N GLU A 256 -8.74 5.24 13.61
CA GLU A 256 -8.06 6.41 14.17
C GLU A 256 -7.43 6.11 15.54
N SER A 257 -8.18 5.49 16.47
CA SER A 257 -7.69 5.21 17.83
C SER A 257 -6.60 4.12 17.85
N LEU A 258 -6.67 3.15 16.94
CA LEU A 258 -5.68 2.08 16.84
C LEU A 258 -4.38 2.55 16.18
N LEU A 259 -4.47 3.45 15.19
CA LEU A 259 -3.31 3.87 14.41
C LEU A 259 -2.70 5.21 14.88
N LEU A 260 -3.40 6.07 15.62
CA LEU A 260 -2.86 7.35 16.08
C LEU A 260 -2.50 7.33 17.57
N THR A 261 -1.46 8.09 17.91
CA THR A 261 -1.04 8.36 19.29
C THR A 261 -0.59 9.82 19.41
N ASP A 262 -0.56 10.35 20.64
CA ASP A 262 -0.02 11.68 20.90
C ASP A 262 1.47 11.72 20.49
N SER A 263 1.89 12.86 19.91
CA SER A 263 3.30 13.11 19.64
C SER A 263 4.07 13.20 20.95
N GLN A 264 5.11 12.38 21.11
CA GLN A 264 6.02 12.44 22.26
C GLN A 264 6.96 13.63 22.17
#